data_4d244f3f997d9ab273a50e0042bbaee0
#
_entry.id   4d244f3f997d9ab273a50e0042bbaee0
#
_cell.length_a   1.000
_cell.length_b   1.000
_cell.length_c   1.000
_cell.angle_alpha   90.00
_cell.angle_beta   90.00
_cell.angle_gamma   90.00
#
_symmetry.space_group_name_H-M   'P 1'
#
loop_
_entity.id
_entity.type
_entity.pdbx_description
1 polymer ?
#
loop_
_entity_poly.entity_id
_entity_poly.type
_entity_poly.pdbx_seq_one_letter_code
_entity_poly.pdbx_strand_id
1 'polypeptide(L)'
;MSKPWVTLDSRETPDGTLELRRRDKGDFLILIGGRVLMNSRASRSEEVLGIRTCRDLQPGARVLVGGLGMGMTLRAVLDTVPEDATVVVAELHPVVAEWCRGPLAELTNGAVLDPRVTVALSDVADCIREAAEEEGGYDAIVLDLFEGPHARTNAEKDPLYGRRAIDRTWRALRGGGIAGIWAEAPEQ
;
A
#
# COMPACT_ATOMS: atom_id res chain seq x y z
N MET A 1 23.80 -22.08 -8.54
CA MET A 1 22.39 -22.28 -9.00
C MET A 1 21.45 -21.63 -7.98
N SER A 2 20.47 -20.85 -8.42
CA SER A 2 19.45 -20.31 -7.52
C SER A 2 18.56 -21.44 -7.01
N LYS A 3 18.19 -21.39 -5.73
CA LYS A 3 17.24 -22.38 -5.16
C LYS A 3 15.86 -22.23 -5.80
N PRO A 4 15.08 -23.32 -5.87
CA PRO A 4 13.71 -23.24 -6.37
C PRO A 4 12.82 -22.40 -5.44
N TRP A 5 11.75 -21.81 -6.00
CA TRP A 5 10.69 -21.17 -5.23
C TRP A 5 9.85 -22.24 -4.50
N VAL A 6 9.53 -21.97 -3.25
CA VAL A 6 8.66 -22.80 -2.42
C VAL A 6 7.44 -21.99 -2.04
N THR A 7 6.25 -22.50 -2.29
CA THR A 7 5.00 -21.90 -1.83
C THR A 7 4.88 -22.07 -0.31
N LEU A 8 4.77 -20.97 0.40
CA LEU A 8 4.58 -20.94 1.86
C LEU A 8 3.11 -20.99 2.23
N ASP A 9 2.28 -20.29 1.47
CA ASP A 9 0.83 -20.23 1.67
C ASP A 9 0.12 -19.98 0.34
N SER A 10 -1.15 -20.39 0.25
CA SER A 10 -2.00 -20.21 -0.93
C SER A 10 -3.44 -20.06 -0.47
N ARG A 11 -4.13 -19.02 -0.93
CA ARG A 11 -5.51 -18.69 -0.56
C ARG A 11 -6.33 -18.30 -1.77
N GLU A 12 -7.50 -18.87 -1.90
CA GLU A 12 -8.49 -18.44 -2.88
C GLU A 12 -9.10 -17.11 -2.46
N THR A 13 -9.17 -16.16 -3.40
CA THR A 13 -9.84 -14.85 -3.22
C THR A 13 -10.76 -14.58 -4.40
N PRO A 14 -11.68 -13.60 -4.30
CA PRO A 14 -12.50 -13.19 -5.44
C PRO A 14 -11.70 -12.76 -6.67
N ASP A 15 -10.46 -12.25 -6.45
CA ASP A 15 -9.59 -11.74 -7.50
C ASP A 15 -8.64 -12.82 -8.05
N GLY A 16 -8.74 -14.05 -7.53
CA GLY A 16 -7.93 -15.21 -7.91
C GLY A 16 -7.12 -15.76 -6.74
N THR A 17 -6.39 -16.84 -7.00
CA THR A 17 -5.55 -17.49 -5.99
C THR A 17 -4.37 -16.60 -5.63
N LEU A 18 -4.30 -16.13 -4.38
CA LEU A 18 -3.13 -15.45 -3.82
C LEU A 18 -2.14 -16.49 -3.29
N GLU A 19 -0.87 -16.34 -3.68
CA GLU A 19 0.21 -17.22 -3.22
C GLU A 19 1.37 -16.40 -2.67
N LEU A 20 1.89 -16.83 -1.51
CA LEU A 20 3.19 -16.37 -1.00
C LEU A 20 4.24 -17.42 -1.28
N ARG A 21 5.28 -17.07 -2.00
CA ARG A 21 6.42 -17.95 -2.28
C ARG A 21 7.70 -17.38 -1.70
N ARG A 22 8.59 -18.27 -1.29
CA ARG A 22 9.92 -17.93 -0.78
C ARG A 22 11.00 -18.70 -1.52
N ARG A 23 12.11 -18.02 -1.74
CA ARG A 23 13.38 -18.62 -2.16
C ARG A 23 14.48 -18.01 -1.30
N ASP A 24 15.26 -18.86 -0.65
CA ASP A 24 16.27 -18.42 0.34
C ASP A 24 15.72 -17.62 1.53
N LYS A 25 16.62 -17.00 2.30
CA LYS A 25 16.24 -16.10 3.39
C LYS A 25 15.99 -14.70 2.83
N GLY A 26 14.75 -14.24 2.87
CA GLY A 26 14.39 -12.87 2.50
C GLY A 26 14.07 -12.63 1.01
N ASP A 27 13.98 -13.67 0.19
CA ASP A 27 13.56 -13.57 -1.20
C ASP A 27 12.12 -14.09 -1.33
N PHE A 28 11.17 -13.19 -1.52
CA PHE A 28 9.75 -13.49 -1.52
C PHE A 28 9.08 -13.00 -2.80
N LEU A 29 8.02 -13.71 -3.21
CA LEU A 29 7.07 -13.30 -4.24
C LEU A 29 5.65 -13.40 -3.69
N ILE A 30 4.83 -12.43 -4.03
CA ILE A 30 3.37 -12.51 -3.95
C ILE A 30 2.85 -12.66 -5.39
N LEU A 31 1.97 -13.63 -5.61
CA LEU A 31 1.31 -13.85 -6.89
C LEU A 31 -0.21 -13.81 -6.70
N ILE A 32 -0.93 -13.43 -7.74
CA ILE A 32 -2.39 -13.55 -7.86
C ILE A 32 -2.75 -14.18 -9.20
N GLY A 33 -3.52 -15.25 -9.21
CA GLY A 33 -3.88 -15.96 -10.43
C GLY A 33 -2.66 -16.35 -11.28
N GLY A 34 -1.52 -16.66 -10.66
CA GLY A 34 -0.25 -17.00 -11.31
C GLY A 34 0.58 -15.81 -11.81
N ARG A 35 0.07 -14.56 -11.73
CA ARG A 35 0.83 -13.34 -12.07
C ARG A 35 1.58 -12.83 -10.85
N VAL A 36 2.82 -12.37 -11.04
CA VAL A 36 3.60 -11.74 -9.97
C VAL A 36 3.00 -10.37 -9.67
N LEU A 37 2.54 -10.19 -8.42
CA LEU A 37 2.12 -8.90 -7.89
C LEU A 37 3.31 -8.11 -7.36
N MET A 38 4.16 -8.77 -6.58
CA MET A 38 5.24 -8.12 -5.85
C MET A 38 6.44 -9.04 -5.69
N ASN A 39 7.63 -8.44 -5.68
CA ASN A 39 8.92 -9.11 -5.49
C ASN A 39 9.71 -8.34 -4.42
N SER A 40 10.17 -9.01 -3.38
CA SER A 40 10.91 -8.37 -2.27
C SER A 40 12.26 -7.73 -2.66
N ARG A 41 12.78 -8.02 -3.85
CA ARG A 41 14.03 -7.42 -4.36
C ARG A 41 13.85 -6.10 -5.10
N ALA A 42 12.62 -5.72 -5.39
CA ALA A 42 12.29 -4.52 -6.16
C ALA A 42 11.41 -3.60 -5.30
N SER A 43 11.99 -2.97 -4.28
CA SER A 43 11.28 -2.10 -3.30
C SER A 43 11.59 -0.62 -3.44
N ARG A 44 12.46 -0.24 -4.40
CA ARG A 44 12.95 1.14 -4.49
C ARG A 44 11.84 2.15 -4.84
N SER A 45 10.89 1.78 -5.67
CA SER A 45 9.77 2.65 -6.05
C SER A 45 8.86 2.92 -4.86
N GLU A 46 8.57 1.89 -4.08
CA GLU A 46 7.76 1.90 -2.87
C GLU A 46 8.41 2.75 -1.78
N GLU A 47 9.73 2.60 -1.58
CA GLU A 47 10.51 3.42 -0.65
C GLU A 47 10.47 4.90 -1.05
N VAL A 48 10.73 5.21 -2.33
CA VAL A 48 10.69 6.58 -2.84
C VAL A 48 9.30 7.19 -2.72
N LEU A 49 8.24 6.41 -2.99
CA LEU A 49 6.85 6.85 -2.84
C LEU A 49 6.55 7.26 -1.40
N GLY A 50 6.82 6.38 -0.43
CA GLY A 50 6.60 6.64 1.00
C GLY A 50 7.36 7.87 1.48
N ILE A 51 8.67 7.93 1.20
CA ILE A 51 9.53 9.05 1.62
C ILE A 51 9.07 10.38 1.00
N ARG A 52 8.84 10.42 -0.31
CA ARG A 52 8.50 11.70 -0.98
C ARG A 52 7.15 12.24 -0.57
N THR A 53 6.19 11.36 -0.28
CA THR A 53 4.86 11.79 0.14
C THR A 53 4.85 12.27 1.58
N CYS A 54 5.70 11.71 2.45
CA CYS A 54 5.60 11.94 3.90
C CYS A 54 6.69 12.82 4.52
N ARG A 55 7.78 13.16 3.80
CA ARG A 55 8.98 13.81 4.36
C ARG A 55 8.76 15.17 5.03
N ASP A 56 7.73 15.91 4.62
CA ASP A 56 7.47 17.28 5.11
C ASP A 56 6.28 17.34 6.08
N LEU A 57 5.77 16.17 6.53
CA LEU A 57 4.64 16.10 7.46
C LEU A 57 5.00 16.60 8.85
N GLN A 58 4.03 17.24 9.48
CA GLN A 58 4.19 17.83 10.80
C GLN A 58 3.81 16.83 11.93
N PRO A 59 4.23 17.06 13.19
CA PRO A 59 3.79 16.28 14.33
C PRO A 59 2.27 16.11 14.40
N GLY A 60 1.82 14.91 14.80
CA GLY A 60 0.41 14.53 14.84
C GLY A 60 -0.21 14.21 13.49
N ALA A 61 0.60 14.06 12.43
CA ALA A 61 0.11 13.74 11.08
C ALA A 61 -0.69 12.45 11.01
N ARG A 62 -1.74 12.45 10.19
CA ARG A 62 -2.53 11.26 9.84
C ARG A 62 -2.23 10.85 8.41
N VAL A 63 -1.82 9.61 8.21
CA VAL A 63 -1.47 9.07 6.89
C VAL A 63 -2.37 7.89 6.55
N LEU A 64 -2.87 7.84 5.31
CA LEU A 64 -3.50 6.67 4.73
C LEU A 64 -2.53 6.03 3.74
N VAL A 65 -2.28 4.74 3.89
CA VAL A 65 -1.56 3.91 2.91
C VAL A 65 -2.56 2.95 2.29
N GLY A 66 -2.76 3.03 0.99
CA GLY A 66 -3.58 2.11 0.21
C GLY A 66 -2.72 1.00 -0.38
N GLY A 67 -3.02 -0.24 0.03
CA GLY A 67 -2.23 -1.42 -0.29
C GLY A 67 -1.12 -1.67 0.75
N LEU A 68 -1.09 -2.89 1.28
CA LEU A 68 -0.03 -3.33 2.21
C LEU A 68 1.09 -4.08 1.47
N GLY A 69 0.73 -4.97 0.55
CA GLY A 69 1.70 -5.80 -0.16
C GLY A 69 2.66 -6.51 0.79
N MET A 70 3.96 -6.32 0.62
CA MET A 70 4.99 -6.83 1.55
C MET A 70 5.33 -5.84 2.68
N GLY A 71 4.67 -4.67 2.73
CA GLY A 71 4.87 -3.65 3.76
C GLY A 71 6.05 -2.70 3.50
N MET A 72 6.63 -2.67 2.30
CA MET A 72 7.79 -1.83 1.98
C MET A 72 7.44 -0.35 2.03
N THR A 73 6.34 0.06 1.39
CA THR A 73 5.82 1.43 1.45
C THR A 73 5.47 1.84 2.86
N LEU A 74 4.79 0.96 3.63
CA LEU A 74 4.50 1.21 5.03
C LEU A 74 5.77 1.45 5.85
N ARG A 75 6.82 0.64 5.66
CA ARG A 75 8.11 0.83 6.35
C ARG A 75 8.72 2.19 6.02
N ALA A 76 8.77 2.54 4.74
CA ALA A 76 9.29 3.83 4.30
C ALA A 76 8.50 5.03 4.87
N VAL A 77 7.17 4.91 4.96
CA VAL A 77 6.31 5.89 5.61
C VAL A 77 6.69 6.02 7.10
N LEU A 78 6.75 4.91 7.84
CA LEU A 78 7.05 4.90 9.28
C LEU A 78 8.44 5.44 9.63
N ASP A 79 9.42 5.25 8.74
CA ASP A 79 10.78 5.80 8.89
C ASP A 79 10.85 7.30 8.58
N THR A 80 9.80 7.85 7.97
CA THR A 80 9.78 9.25 7.49
C THR A 80 8.88 10.14 8.34
N VAL A 81 7.73 9.62 8.80
CA VAL A 81 6.76 10.42 9.55
C VAL A 81 7.22 10.70 10.99
N PRO A 82 6.73 11.78 11.63
CA PRO A 82 6.95 12.04 13.05
C PRO A 82 6.56 10.86 13.96
N GLU A 83 7.17 10.76 15.13
CA GLU A 83 6.94 9.67 16.11
C GLU A 83 5.49 9.60 16.60
N ASP A 84 4.78 10.72 16.64
CA ASP A 84 3.40 10.85 17.08
C ASP A 84 2.38 10.77 15.92
N ALA A 85 2.83 10.47 14.70
CA ALA A 85 1.94 10.26 13.56
C ALA A 85 1.08 9.01 13.73
N THR A 86 -0.08 9.00 13.08
CA THR A 86 -0.95 7.83 12.97
C THR A 86 -1.03 7.37 11.51
N VAL A 87 -0.90 6.07 11.28
CA VAL A 87 -0.90 5.48 9.94
C VAL A 87 -2.01 4.45 9.83
N VAL A 88 -2.95 4.69 8.93
CA VAL A 88 -3.96 3.69 8.56
C VAL A 88 -3.50 3.02 7.28
N VAL A 89 -3.47 1.69 7.26
CA VAL A 89 -3.18 0.90 6.07
C VAL A 89 -4.46 0.19 5.64
N ALA A 90 -4.99 0.55 4.47
CA ALA A 90 -6.11 -0.15 3.87
C ALA A 90 -5.59 -1.33 3.05
N GLU A 91 -6.00 -2.55 3.41
CA GLU A 91 -5.65 -3.79 2.72
C GLU A 91 -6.91 -4.59 2.41
N LEU A 92 -7.07 -4.97 1.15
CA LEU A 92 -8.27 -5.68 0.69
C LEU A 92 -8.27 -7.16 1.13
N HIS A 93 -7.09 -7.79 1.16
CA HIS A 93 -6.94 -9.22 1.41
C HIS A 93 -6.39 -9.49 2.83
N PRO A 94 -7.20 -10.01 3.75
CA PRO A 94 -6.78 -10.29 5.13
C PRO A 94 -5.51 -11.15 5.23
N VAL A 95 -5.33 -12.08 4.31
CA VAL A 95 -4.17 -12.98 4.25
C VAL A 95 -2.85 -12.22 4.05
N VAL A 96 -2.86 -11.10 3.33
CA VAL A 96 -1.67 -10.26 3.13
C VAL A 96 -1.24 -9.65 4.47
N ALA A 97 -2.19 -9.18 5.28
CA ALA A 97 -1.90 -8.69 6.62
C ALA A 97 -1.38 -9.82 7.56
N GLU A 98 -1.89 -11.04 7.41
CA GLU A 98 -1.37 -12.23 8.12
C GLU A 98 0.08 -12.50 7.73
N TRP A 99 0.40 -12.48 6.43
CA TRP A 99 1.77 -12.68 5.95
C TRP A 99 2.74 -11.61 6.47
N CYS A 100 2.32 -10.34 6.52
CA CYS A 100 3.13 -9.25 7.06
C CYS A 100 3.36 -9.35 8.58
N ARG A 101 2.42 -9.96 9.33
CA ARG A 101 2.61 -10.28 10.75
C ARG A 101 3.45 -11.52 10.99
N GLY A 102 3.58 -12.39 10.00
CA GLY A 102 4.25 -13.68 10.05
C GLY A 102 5.51 -13.74 9.18
N PRO A 103 5.48 -14.52 8.08
CA PRO A 103 6.67 -14.83 7.28
C PRO A 103 7.37 -13.63 6.65
N LEU A 104 6.66 -12.52 6.41
CA LEU A 104 7.20 -11.28 5.85
C LEU A 104 7.67 -10.26 6.91
N ALA A 105 7.41 -10.50 8.20
CA ALA A 105 7.67 -9.51 9.24
C ALA A 105 9.13 -9.02 9.26
N GLU A 106 10.09 -9.92 9.05
CA GLU A 106 11.52 -9.56 9.04
C GLU A 106 11.90 -8.61 7.89
N LEU A 107 11.19 -8.64 6.75
CA LEU A 107 11.50 -7.77 5.61
C LEU A 107 11.37 -6.28 5.92
N THR A 108 10.46 -5.94 6.81
CA THR A 108 10.09 -4.56 7.13
C THR A 108 10.28 -4.24 8.62
N ASN A 109 11.05 -5.08 9.32
CA ASN A 109 11.24 -4.96 10.76
C ASN A 109 9.91 -4.82 11.53
N GLY A 110 8.92 -5.66 11.16
CA GLY A 110 7.61 -5.69 11.81
C GLY A 110 6.76 -4.44 11.60
N ALA A 111 6.88 -3.74 10.46
CA ALA A 111 6.18 -2.47 10.19
C ALA A 111 4.68 -2.51 10.51
N VAL A 112 4.00 -3.61 10.18
CA VAL A 112 2.56 -3.79 10.44
C VAL A 112 2.21 -3.89 11.94
N LEU A 113 3.20 -4.13 12.79
CA LEU A 113 3.07 -4.22 14.25
C LEU A 113 3.48 -2.93 14.98
N ASP A 114 3.89 -1.90 14.25
CA ASP A 114 4.24 -0.60 14.83
C ASP A 114 3.01 0.00 15.54
N PRO A 115 3.13 0.52 16.77
CA PRO A 115 2.00 1.05 17.54
C PRO A 115 1.27 2.21 16.86
N ARG A 116 1.90 2.89 15.91
CA ARG A 116 1.28 3.96 15.11
C ARG A 116 0.36 3.43 14.02
N VAL A 117 0.40 2.11 13.72
CA VAL A 117 -0.29 1.50 12.58
C VAL A 117 -1.62 0.88 12.97
N THR A 118 -2.65 1.20 12.20
CA THR A 118 -3.93 0.49 12.19
C THR A 118 -4.15 -0.12 10.81
N VAL A 119 -4.32 -1.44 10.72
CA VAL A 119 -4.67 -2.12 9.48
C VAL A 119 -6.18 -2.18 9.35
N ALA A 120 -6.72 -1.48 8.36
CA ALA A 120 -8.12 -1.54 7.96
C ALA A 120 -8.27 -2.60 6.85
N LEU A 121 -9.03 -3.67 7.13
CA LEU A 121 -9.35 -4.71 6.12
C LEU A 121 -10.52 -4.21 5.26
N SER A 122 -10.22 -3.36 4.29
CA SER A 122 -11.20 -2.63 3.50
C SER A 122 -10.59 -2.16 2.17
N ASP A 123 -11.44 -1.84 1.21
CA ASP A 123 -11.02 -1.13 0.00
C ASP A 123 -10.56 0.30 0.37
N VAL A 124 -9.41 0.73 -0.12
CA VAL A 124 -8.89 2.08 0.12
C VAL A 124 -9.84 3.16 -0.44
N ALA A 125 -10.60 2.87 -1.50
CA ALA A 125 -11.60 3.78 -2.02
C ALA A 125 -12.71 4.07 -1.00
N ASP A 126 -13.05 3.11 -0.13
CA ASP A 126 -14.00 3.28 0.96
C ASP A 126 -13.40 4.16 2.07
N CYS A 127 -12.15 3.91 2.48
CA CYS A 127 -11.45 4.76 3.43
C CYS A 127 -11.36 6.22 2.96
N ILE A 128 -11.06 6.43 1.68
CA ILE A 128 -11.01 7.78 1.07
C ILE A 128 -12.40 8.42 1.06
N ARG A 129 -13.45 7.64 0.73
CA ARG A 129 -14.84 8.15 0.72
C ARG A 129 -15.27 8.60 2.11
N GLU A 130 -15.04 7.79 3.12
CA GLU A 130 -15.37 8.09 4.52
C GLU A 130 -14.64 9.34 4.99
N ALA A 131 -13.33 9.43 4.75
CA ALA A 131 -12.55 10.61 5.11
C ALA A 131 -12.96 11.89 4.37
N ALA A 132 -13.50 11.77 3.14
CA ALA A 132 -14.01 12.91 2.38
C ALA A 132 -15.36 13.44 2.89
N GLU A 133 -16.10 12.63 3.66
CA GLU A 133 -17.39 12.96 4.27
C GLU A 133 -17.23 13.47 5.71
N GLU A 134 -16.12 13.15 6.38
CA GLU A 134 -15.80 13.53 7.75
C GLU A 134 -14.97 14.82 7.80
N GLU A 135 -15.17 15.63 8.87
CA GLU A 135 -14.21 16.69 9.19
C GLU A 135 -12.95 16.05 9.78
N GLY A 136 -11.79 16.28 9.16
CA GLY A 136 -10.52 15.85 9.73
C GLY A 136 -9.74 14.79 8.95
N GLY A 137 -9.75 14.87 7.66
CA GLY A 137 -9.06 13.99 6.72
C GLY A 137 -7.57 13.68 6.99
N TYR A 138 -6.88 13.20 5.99
CA TYR A 138 -5.47 12.80 6.06
C TYR A 138 -4.54 13.96 5.68
N ASP A 139 -3.35 14.00 6.29
CA ASP A 139 -2.26 14.89 5.90
C ASP A 139 -1.50 14.33 4.69
N ALA A 140 -1.49 12.99 4.56
CA ALA A 140 -0.98 12.32 3.35
C ALA A 140 -1.83 11.08 3.00
N ILE A 141 -1.98 10.85 1.71
CA ILE A 141 -2.56 9.62 1.14
C ILE A 141 -1.53 9.02 0.20
N VAL A 142 -1.10 7.78 0.45
CA VAL A 142 -0.12 7.05 -0.35
C VAL A 142 -0.83 5.87 -1.00
N LEU A 143 -0.99 5.87 -2.31
CA LEU A 143 -1.60 4.78 -3.07
C LEU A 143 -0.52 3.93 -3.73
N ASP A 144 -0.28 2.76 -3.17
CA ASP A 144 0.66 1.76 -3.65
C ASP A 144 -0.10 0.48 -4.01
N LEU A 145 -0.81 0.55 -5.13
CA LEU A 145 -1.70 -0.51 -5.59
C LEU A 145 -1.07 -1.23 -6.79
N PHE A 146 -1.47 -2.49 -6.98
CA PHE A 146 -0.95 -3.33 -8.05
C PHE A 146 -1.14 -2.73 -9.46
N GLU A 147 -2.28 -2.09 -9.70
CA GLU A 147 -2.53 -1.34 -10.93
C GLU A 147 -2.57 0.16 -10.62
N GLY A 148 -1.58 0.88 -11.10
CA GLY A 148 -1.54 2.34 -11.04
C GLY A 148 -2.41 2.97 -12.14
N PRO A 149 -2.48 4.31 -12.18
CA PRO A 149 -3.21 5.03 -13.23
C PRO A 149 -2.56 4.77 -14.60
N HIS A 150 -3.29 4.18 -15.49
CA HIS A 150 -2.93 4.00 -16.91
C HIS A 150 -4.17 4.20 -17.80
N ALA A 151 -4.00 4.13 -19.13
CA ALA A 151 -5.07 4.44 -20.07
C ALA A 151 -6.37 3.63 -19.86
N ARG A 152 -6.30 2.42 -19.31
CA ARG A 152 -7.48 1.57 -19.02
C ARG A 152 -8.14 1.92 -17.68
N THR A 153 -7.36 2.36 -16.67
CA THR A 153 -7.87 2.76 -15.35
C THR A 153 -8.28 4.23 -15.31
N ASN A 154 -7.84 5.06 -16.25
CA ASN A 154 -8.18 6.48 -16.34
C ASN A 154 -9.60 6.72 -16.93
N ALA A 155 -10.54 5.82 -16.67
CA ALA A 155 -11.93 6.03 -17.02
C ALA A 155 -12.61 6.95 -15.99
N GLU A 156 -13.56 7.78 -16.41
CA GLU A 156 -14.28 8.71 -15.52
C GLU A 156 -14.88 8.03 -14.29
N LYS A 157 -15.21 6.74 -14.40
CA LYS A 157 -15.84 5.91 -13.37
C LYS A 157 -14.86 5.05 -12.58
N ASP A 158 -13.55 5.11 -12.88
CA ASP A 158 -12.57 4.36 -12.09
C ASP A 158 -12.66 4.76 -10.61
N PRO A 159 -12.72 3.79 -9.67
CA PRO A 159 -12.95 4.07 -8.26
C PRO A 159 -11.80 4.82 -7.58
N LEU A 160 -10.58 4.77 -8.16
CA LEU A 160 -9.36 5.34 -7.56
C LEU A 160 -8.73 6.44 -8.41
N TYR A 161 -8.76 6.34 -9.74
CA TYR A 161 -8.02 7.20 -10.65
C TYR A 161 -8.90 8.03 -11.59
N GLY A 162 -10.21 7.77 -11.61
CA GLY A 162 -11.16 8.59 -12.34
C GLY A 162 -11.36 9.97 -11.73
N ARG A 163 -11.89 10.92 -12.52
CA ARG A 163 -12.09 12.31 -12.08
C ARG A 163 -12.79 12.40 -10.71
N ARG A 164 -13.88 11.65 -10.51
CA ARG A 164 -14.62 11.65 -9.25
C ARG A 164 -13.84 11.06 -8.08
N ALA A 165 -12.96 10.11 -8.35
CA ALA A 165 -12.09 9.53 -7.33
C ALA A 165 -11.00 10.53 -6.92
N ILE A 166 -10.40 11.21 -7.88
CA ILE A 166 -9.40 12.27 -7.62
C ILE A 166 -10.04 13.41 -6.81
N ASP A 167 -11.27 13.83 -7.15
CA ASP A 167 -12.00 14.85 -6.39
C ASP A 167 -12.29 14.39 -4.95
N ARG A 168 -12.59 13.10 -4.75
CA ARG A 168 -12.75 12.53 -3.40
C ARG A 168 -11.45 12.48 -2.62
N THR A 169 -10.37 12.03 -3.26
CA THR A 169 -9.03 12.00 -2.66
C THR A 169 -8.62 13.41 -2.22
N TRP A 170 -8.89 14.42 -3.05
CA TRP A 170 -8.64 15.81 -2.69
C TRP A 170 -9.44 16.26 -1.46
N ARG A 171 -10.73 15.91 -1.37
CA ARG A 171 -11.57 16.24 -0.20
C ARG A 171 -11.21 15.45 1.05
N ALA A 172 -10.65 14.25 0.90
CA ALA A 172 -10.15 13.43 2.00
C ALA A 172 -8.83 13.95 2.58
N LEU A 173 -8.15 14.86 1.88
CA LEU A 173 -6.94 15.52 2.36
C LEU A 173 -7.28 16.78 3.17
N ARG A 174 -6.50 17.02 4.22
CA ARG A 174 -6.49 18.32 4.92
C ARG A 174 -5.93 19.42 4.03
N GLY A 175 -6.17 20.67 4.38
CA GLY A 175 -5.57 21.80 3.69
C GLY A 175 -4.04 21.73 3.68
N GLY A 176 -3.43 21.67 2.49
CA GLY A 176 -1.98 21.45 2.31
C GLY A 176 -1.54 19.99 2.31
N GLY A 177 -2.46 19.04 2.42
CA GLY A 177 -2.15 17.61 2.38
C GLY A 177 -1.67 17.14 1.00
N ILE A 178 -1.02 15.98 0.95
CA ILE A 178 -0.35 15.43 -0.24
C ILE A 178 -0.91 14.06 -0.58
N ALA A 179 -1.16 13.80 -1.88
CA ALA A 179 -1.39 12.46 -2.40
C ALA A 179 -0.19 12.00 -3.22
N GLY A 180 0.38 10.84 -2.87
CA GLY A 180 1.38 10.12 -3.65
C GLY A 180 0.76 8.88 -4.27
N ILE A 181 0.99 8.66 -5.56
CA ILE A 181 0.42 7.53 -6.31
C ILE A 181 1.54 6.81 -7.03
N TRP A 182 1.64 5.51 -6.82
CA TRP A 182 2.51 4.66 -7.63
C TRP A 182 1.90 4.50 -9.03
N ALA A 183 2.73 4.60 -10.04
CA ALA A 183 2.34 4.36 -11.42
C ALA A 183 3.46 3.70 -12.19
N GLU A 184 3.12 2.80 -13.10
CA GLU A 184 4.08 2.32 -14.09
C GLU A 184 4.53 3.47 -15.00
N ALA A 185 5.77 3.38 -15.49
CA ALA A 185 6.22 4.32 -16.52
C ALA A 185 5.29 4.22 -17.74
N PRO A 186 4.90 5.36 -18.36
CA PRO A 186 4.12 5.30 -19.59
C PRO A 186 4.87 4.50 -20.64
N GLU A 187 4.16 3.57 -21.30
CA GLU A 187 4.70 2.86 -22.48
C GLU A 187 5.09 3.91 -23.53
N GLN A 188 6.35 3.84 -23.99
CA GLN A 188 6.88 4.73 -25.01
C GLN A 188 6.40 4.31 -26.41
#